data_b333b62fd412a8ad562676ee1d62d28b
#
_entry.id   b333b62fd412a8ad562676ee1d62d28b
#
_cell.length_a   1.000
_cell.length_b   1.000
_cell.length_c   1.000
_cell.angle_alpha   90.00
_cell.angle_beta   90.00
_cell.angle_gamma   90.00
#
_symmetry.space_group_name_H-M   'P 1'
#
loop_
_entity.id
_entity.type
_entity.pdbx_description
1 polymer ?
#
loop_
_entity_poly.entity_id
_entity_poly.type
_entity_poly.pdbx_seq_one_letter_code
_entity_poly.pdbx_strand_id
1 'polypeptide(L)'
;KCAFVLVKTSNPSSVELQDMVAGDRLVYKVMGDLTERLARDTAGKYGYNVLGVVVGATHPNELKDLRRRLEKSFFLVPGYGAQGGTAADVQYAFDRYGHGAIVNASRSIMWAWKKTGKDGLDYQEAARAAAEQMRDEICAYVTIV
;
A
#
# COMPACT_ATOMS: atom_id res chain seq x y z
N LYS A 1 -13.42 15.08 -2.52
CA LYS A 1 -12.84 14.07 -3.42
C LYS A 1 -11.38 13.88 -3.05
N CYS A 2 -10.86 12.63 -3.19
CA CYS A 2 -9.47 12.29 -2.93
C CYS A 2 -8.86 11.68 -4.20
N ALA A 3 -7.52 11.70 -4.29
CA ALA A 3 -6.77 11.04 -5.35
C ALA A 3 -5.53 10.35 -4.77
N PHE A 4 -5.05 9.31 -5.46
CA PHE A 4 -3.80 8.64 -5.13
C PHE A 4 -2.80 8.85 -6.27
N VAL A 5 -1.62 9.35 -5.94
CA VAL A 5 -0.52 9.57 -6.88
C VAL A 5 0.39 8.36 -6.89
N LEU A 6 0.74 7.86 -8.08
CA LEU A 6 1.70 6.76 -8.22
C LEU A 6 3.11 7.26 -7.85
N VAL A 7 3.66 6.74 -6.78
CA VAL A 7 4.99 7.12 -6.26
C VAL A 7 5.99 6.00 -6.47
N LYS A 8 5.74 4.81 -5.90
CA LYS A 8 6.57 3.62 -6.12
C LYS A 8 5.69 2.40 -6.32
N THR A 9 5.63 1.91 -7.54
CA THR A 9 4.73 0.83 -7.93
C THR A 9 5.38 -0.55 -7.79
N SER A 10 4.57 -1.60 -7.61
CA SER A 10 5.06 -2.96 -7.32
C SER A 10 5.54 -3.76 -8.54
N ASN A 11 5.38 -3.23 -9.76
CA ASN A 11 5.83 -3.91 -10.97
C ASN A 11 7.36 -3.84 -11.12
N PRO A 12 8.02 -4.88 -11.66
CA PRO A 12 9.48 -4.92 -11.81
C PRO A 12 10.05 -3.74 -12.60
N SER A 13 9.38 -3.30 -13.68
CA SER A 13 9.82 -2.17 -14.51
C SER A 13 9.71 -0.80 -13.83
N SER A 14 9.18 -0.72 -12.62
CA SER A 14 9.12 0.53 -11.86
C SER A 14 10.48 1.18 -11.65
N VAL A 15 11.55 0.37 -11.60
CA VAL A 15 12.94 0.85 -11.42
C VAL A 15 13.42 1.70 -12.60
N GLU A 16 12.93 1.45 -13.81
CA GLU A 16 13.37 2.13 -15.02
C GLU A 16 13.12 3.65 -14.99
N LEU A 17 12.06 4.10 -14.32
CA LEU A 17 11.73 5.50 -14.16
C LEU A 17 11.84 5.94 -12.70
N GLN A 18 11.25 5.18 -11.77
CA GLN A 18 11.06 5.64 -10.39
C GLN A 18 12.38 5.68 -9.59
N ASP A 19 13.37 4.85 -9.98
CA ASP A 19 14.69 4.82 -9.36
C ASP A 19 15.72 5.67 -10.12
N MET A 20 15.33 6.37 -11.17
CA MET A 20 16.19 7.37 -11.80
C MET A 20 16.53 8.49 -10.82
N VAL A 21 17.75 9.02 -10.96
CA VAL A 21 18.21 10.16 -10.18
C VAL A 21 17.88 11.47 -10.93
N ALA A 22 17.08 12.31 -10.30
CA ALA A 22 16.76 13.65 -10.78
C ALA A 22 17.45 14.68 -9.88
N GLY A 23 18.57 15.22 -10.35
CA GLY A 23 19.46 16.05 -9.52
C GLY A 23 20.21 15.20 -8.49
N ASP A 24 19.86 15.33 -7.24
CA ASP A 24 20.44 14.60 -6.09
C ASP A 24 19.47 13.59 -5.45
N ARG A 25 18.28 13.38 -6.05
CA ARG A 25 17.21 12.56 -5.47
C ARG A 25 16.60 11.59 -6.47
N LEU A 26 16.13 10.45 -5.96
CA LEU A 26 15.37 9.49 -6.75
C LEU A 26 13.99 10.06 -7.13
N VAL A 27 13.53 9.76 -8.36
CA VAL A 27 12.26 10.27 -8.90
C VAL A 27 11.09 9.94 -7.97
N TYR A 28 11.01 8.72 -7.42
CA TYR A 28 9.91 8.38 -6.50
C TYR A 28 9.89 9.26 -5.25
N LYS A 29 11.06 9.69 -4.72
CA LYS A 29 11.14 10.61 -3.58
C LYS A 29 10.65 12.01 -3.96
N VAL A 30 11.03 12.48 -5.14
CA VAL A 30 10.57 13.76 -5.68
C VAL A 30 9.05 13.77 -5.86
N MET A 31 8.48 12.67 -6.38
CA MET A 31 7.03 12.52 -6.56
C MET A 31 6.29 12.50 -5.22
N GLY A 32 6.83 11.82 -4.21
CA GLY A 32 6.29 11.84 -2.86
C GLY A 32 6.25 13.25 -2.26
N ASP A 33 7.39 13.96 -2.30
CA ASP A 33 7.51 15.34 -1.78
C ASP A 33 6.59 16.32 -2.54
N LEU A 34 6.46 16.14 -3.86
CA LEU A 34 5.53 16.94 -4.68
C LEU A 34 4.09 16.70 -4.24
N THR A 35 3.69 15.44 -4.02
CA THR A 35 2.36 15.06 -3.55
C THR A 35 2.05 15.71 -2.20
N GLU A 36 2.95 15.61 -1.23
CA GLU A 36 2.79 16.21 0.10
C GLU A 36 2.69 17.75 0.01
N ARG A 37 3.51 18.38 -0.83
CA ARG A 37 3.48 19.83 -1.05
C ARG A 37 2.16 20.30 -1.67
N LEU A 38 1.65 19.59 -2.69
CA LEU A 38 0.39 19.92 -3.37
C LEU A 38 -0.83 19.72 -2.47
N ALA A 39 -0.72 18.79 -1.52
CA ALA A 39 -1.77 18.48 -0.56
C ALA A 39 -1.67 19.29 0.74
N ARG A 40 -0.71 20.20 0.85
CA ARG A 40 -0.52 21.00 2.08
C ARG A 40 -1.83 21.71 2.45
N ASP A 41 -2.16 21.70 3.73
CA ASP A 41 -3.34 22.35 4.31
C ASP A 41 -4.70 21.76 3.86
N THR A 42 -4.69 20.56 3.27
CA THR A 42 -5.92 19.84 2.88
C THR A 42 -6.31 18.71 3.84
N ALA A 43 -5.65 18.61 4.98
CA ALA A 43 -5.90 17.54 5.93
C ALA A 43 -7.36 17.52 6.41
N GLY A 44 -7.98 16.35 6.31
CA GLY A 44 -9.32 16.11 6.81
C GLY A 44 -9.34 15.87 8.33
N LYS A 45 -10.52 15.53 8.84
CA LYS A 45 -10.77 15.36 10.30
C LYS A 45 -9.88 14.28 10.95
N TYR A 46 -9.35 13.33 10.19
CA TYR A 46 -8.46 12.28 10.68
C TYR A 46 -6.97 12.58 10.46
N GLY A 47 -6.62 13.80 10.04
CA GLY A 47 -5.25 14.24 9.87
C GLY A 47 -4.58 13.88 8.54
N TYR A 48 -5.27 13.16 7.64
CA TYR A 48 -4.73 12.81 6.32
C TYR A 48 -5.19 13.78 5.25
N ASN A 49 -4.26 14.07 4.31
CA ASN A 49 -4.48 14.93 3.17
C ASN A 49 -5.41 14.31 2.12
N VAL A 50 -5.97 15.14 1.23
CA VAL A 50 -6.83 14.68 0.10
C VAL A 50 -6.05 13.97 -0.99
N LEU A 51 -4.72 14.16 -1.07
CA LEU A 51 -3.83 13.38 -1.93
C LEU A 51 -3.13 12.31 -1.12
N GLY A 52 -3.37 11.07 -1.48
CA GLY A 52 -2.63 9.91 -1.00
C GLY A 52 -1.56 9.47 -2.00
N VAL A 53 -0.81 8.45 -1.65
CA VAL A 53 0.27 7.89 -2.46
C VAL A 53 0.08 6.39 -2.69
N VAL A 54 0.47 5.91 -3.86
CA VAL A 54 0.55 4.47 -4.14
C VAL A 54 2.00 4.04 -3.96
N VAL A 55 2.23 3.11 -3.01
CA VAL A 55 3.55 2.51 -2.77
C VAL A 55 3.39 1.00 -2.65
N GLY A 56 4.08 0.25 -3.52
CA GLY A 56 3.93 -1.20 -3.63
C GLY A 56 4.47 -1.97 -2.43
N ALA A 57 3.78 -3.03 -2.06
CA ALA A 57 4.16 -3.95 -0.98
C ALA A 57 5.53 -4.63 -1.21
N THR A 58 6.00 -4.71 -2.45
CA THR A 58 7.28 -5.32 -2.82
C THR A 58 8.51 -4.44 -2.52
N HIS A 59 8.29 -3.26 -1.95
CA HIS A 59 9.30 -2.25 -1.66
C HIS A 59 9.27 -1.82 -0.17
N PRO A 60 9.58 -2.72 0.79
CA PRO A 60 9.43 -2.43 2.23
C PRO A 60 10.35 -1.31 2.73
N ASN A 61 11.56 -1.17 2.17
CA ASN A 61 12.48 -0.10 2.55
C ASN A 61 11.95 1.28 2.10
N GLU A 62 11.42 1.34 0.88
CA GLU A 62 10.81 2.54 0.32
C GLU A 62 9.50 2.88 1.05
N LEU A 63 8.68 1.89 1.43
CA LEU A 63 7.52 2.09 2.29
C LEU A 63 7.91 2.76 3.59
N LYS A 64 8.93 2.23 4.27
CA LYS A 64 9.43 2.77 5.53
C LYS A 64 9.98 4.19 5.41
N ASP A 65 10.77 4.47 4.35
CA ASP A 65 11.34 5.81 4.10
C ASP A 65 10.22 6.81 3.76
N LEU A 66 9.33 6.45 2.84
CA LEU A 66 8.23 7.30 2.43
C LEU A 66 7.22 7.56 3.56
N ARG A 67 6.89 6.57 4.40
CA ARG A 67 6.00 6.78 5.56
C ARG A 67 6.53 7.83 6.53
N ARG A 68 7.84 7.83 6.78
CA ARG A 68 8.50 8.84 7.62
C ARG A 68 8.48 10.25 7.02
N ARG A 69 8.52 10.34 5.69
CA ARG A 69 8.54 11.61 4.95
C ARG A 69 7.14 12.19 4.72
N LEU A 70 6.16 11.32 4.52
CA LEU A 70 4.79 11.65 4.09
C LEU A 70 3.79 11.33 5.20
N GLU A 71 3.99 11.92 6.38
CA GLU A 71 3.22 11.60 7.58
C GLU A 71 1.71 11.80 7.42
N LYS A 72 1.30 12.81 6.63
CA LYS A 72 -0.10 13.15 6.39
C LYS A 72 -0.70 12.54 5.13
N SER A 73 0.08 11.83 4.33
CA SER A 73 -0.44 11.13 3.15
C SER A 73 -1.04 9.79 3.53
N PHE A 74 -2.19 9.46 2.95
CA PHE A 74 -2.77 8.12 3.04
C PHE A 74 -2.12 7.21 2.01
N PHE A 75 -1.71 5.99 2.38
CA PHE A 75 -1.02 5.05 1.50
C PHE A 75 -1.99 4.01 0.95
N LEU A 76 -1.98 3.83 -0.36
CA LEU A 76 -2.58 2.69 -1.05
C LEU A 76 -1.45 1.71 -1.40
N VAL A 77 -1.52 0.49 -0.88
CA VAL A 77 -0.42 -0.48 -0.94
C VAL A 77 -0.83 -1.72 -1.74
N PRO A 78 -0.65 -1.71 -3.06
CA PRO A 78 -0.86 -2.89 -3.90
C PRO A 78 0.32 -3.86 -3.82
N GLY A 79 0.09 -5.11 -4.26
CA GLY A 79 1.16 -6.10 -4.43
C GLY A 79 1.30 -7.10 -3.29
N TYR A 80 0.38 -7.10 -2.32
CA TYR A 80 0.30 -8.13 -1.29
C TYR A 80 -0.05 -9.51 -1.89
N GLY A 81 0.59 -10.55 -1.38
CA GLY A 81 0.36 -11.94 -1.76
C GLY A 81 0.85 -12.25 -3.17
N ALA A 82 0.00 -12.14 -4.18
CA ALA A 82 0.28 -12.61 -5.56
C ALA A 82 1.48 -11.94 -6.25
N GLN A 83 1.97 -10.81 -5.77
CA GLN A 83 3.18 -10.13 -6.27
C GLN A 83 4.38 -10.27 -5.34
N GLY A 84 4.24 -11.01 -4.25
CA GLY A 84 5.31 -11.34 -3.32
C GLY A 84 5.38 -10.48 -2.06
N GLY A 85 4.59 -9.41 -1.94
CA GLY A 85 4.51 -8.63 -0.70
C GLY A 85 3.87 -9.43 0.43
N THR A 86 4.41 -9.31 1.64
CA THR A 86 3.97 -10.00 2.85
C THR A 86 3.42 -9.04 3.89
N ALA A 87 2.80 -9.58 4.96
CA ALA A 87 2.35 -8.78 6.11
C ALA A 87 3.53 -8.05 6.79
N ALA A 88 4.68 -8.70 6.89
CA ALA A 88 5.92 -8.09 7.42
C ALA A 88 6.41 -6.90 6.57
N ASP A 89 6.15 -6.92 5.24
CA ASP A 89 6.54 -5.82 4.36
C ASP A 89 5.59 -4.62 4.46
N VAL A 90 4.27 -4.89 4.48
CA VAL A 90 3.27 -3.81 4.46
C VAL A 90 3.11 -3.08 5.78
N GLN A 91 3.59 -3.64 6.90
CA GLN A 91 3.53 -2.97 8.20
C GLN A 91 4.11 -1.55 8.16
N TYR A 92 5.14 -1.32 7.35
CA TYR A 92 5.82 -0.03 7.25
C TYR A 92 4.99 1.07 6.57
N ALA A 93 3.86 0.73 5.94
CA ALA A 93 2.94 1.70 5.37
C ALA A 93 2.06 2.39 6.41
N PHE A 94 1.85 1.74 7.54
CA PHE A 94 1.02 2.25 8.62
C PHE A 94 1.78 3.25 9.50
N ASP A 95 1.05 4.17 10.10
CA ASP A 95 1.60 5.07 11.09
C ASP A 95 1.72 4.40 12.47
N ARG A 96 2.20 5.14 13.45
CA ARG A 96 2.39 4.66 14.84
C ARG A 96 1.09 4.22 15.54
N TYR A 97 -0.07 4.57 15.00
CA TYR A 97 -1.37 4.20 15.54
C TYR A 97 -2.02 3.03 14.77
N GLY A 98 -1.31 2.48 13.81
CA GLY A 98 -1.82 1.42 12.93
C GLY A 98 -2.78 1.92 11.85
N HIS A 99 -2.74 3.21 11.53
CA HIS A 99 -3.61 3.84 10.54
C HIS A 99 -2.82 4.36 9.33
N GLY A 100 -3.50 5.12 8.45
CA GLY A 100 -2.86 5.83 7.34
C GLY A 100 -2.53 4.99 6.12
N ALA A 101 -2.94 3.74 6.07
CA ALA A 101 -2.75 2.88 4.90
C ALA A 101 -3.95 1.95 4.65
N ILE A 102 -4.10 1.54 3.38
CA ILE A 102 -4.98 0.47 2.95
C ILE A 102 -4.21 -0.47 2.03
N VAL A 103 -4.25 -1.76 2.34
CA VAL A 103 -3.58 -2.80 1.56
C VAL A 103 -4.60 -3.49 0.65
N ASN A 104 -4.27 -3.66 -0.62
CA ASN A 104 -5.16 -4.35 -1.55
C ASN A 104 -4.48 -5.56 -2.21
N ALA A 105 -5.26 -6.63 -2.41
CA ALA A 105 -4.81 -7.91 -2.93
C ALA A 105 -5.87 -8.54 -3.83
N SER A 106 -6.00 -8.06 -5.08
CA SER A 106 -7.09 -8.46 -5.99
C SER A 106 -7.10 -9.96 -6.28
N ARG A 107 -6.00 -10.51 -6.84
CA ARG A 107 -5.96 -11.92 -7.26
C ARG A 107 -6.05 -12.90 -6.10
N SER A 108 -5.36 -12.64 -5.01
CA SER A 108 -5.36 -13.53 -3.84
C SER A 108 -6.73 -13.60 -3.15
N ILE A 109 -7.54 -12.56 -3.24
CA ILE A 109 -8.91 -12.55 -2.71
C ILE A 109 -9.91 -13.04 -3.74
N MET A 110 -9.98 -12.41 -4.93
CA MET A 110 -11.01 -12.75 -5.93
C MET A 110 -10.86 -14.15 -6.51
N TRP A 111 -9.65 -14.70 -6.57
CA TRP A 111 -9.38 -16.03 -7.09
C TRP A 111 -9.11 -17.08 -5.99
N ALA A 112 -9.41 -16.77 -4.73
CA ALA A 112 -9.23 -17.69 -3.61
C ALA A 112 -9.98 -19.02 -3.83
N TRP A 113 -11.15 -18.98 -4.45
CA TRP A 113 -11.97 -20.14 -4.80
C TRP A 113 -11.23 -21.17 -5.67
N LYS A 114 -10.26 -20.76 -6.49
CA LYS A 114 -9.47 -21.69 -7.33
C LYS A 114 -8.67 -22.70 -6.51
N LYS A 115 -8.49 -22.45 -5.23
CA LYS A 115 -7.77 -23.35 -4.30
C LYS A 115 -8.70 -24.29 -3.53
N THR A 116 -10.02 -24.11 -3.60
CA THR A 116 -10.98 -24.88 -2.82
C THR A 116 -11.41 -26.18 -3.49
N GLY A 117 -11.21 -26.33 -4.81
CA GLY A 117 -11.63 -27.50 -5.57
C GLY A 117 -13.15 -27.62 -5.80
N LYS A 118 -13.92 -26.53 -5.60
CA LYS A 118 -15.39 -26.51 -5.72
C LYS A 118 -15.91 -25.77 -6.96
N ASP A 119 -15.08 -25.64 -8.00
CA ASP A 119 -15.42 -25.01 -9.29
C ASP A 119 -16.06 -23.60 -9.18
N GLY A 120 -15.73 -22.88 -8.11
CA GLY A 120 -16.21 -21.53 -7.86
C GLY A 120 -17.59 -21.43 -7.22
N LEU A 121 -18.21 -22.53 -6.84
CA LEU A 121 -19.51 -22.52 -6.15
C LEU A 121 -19.45 -21.85 -4.76
N ASP A 122 -18.25 -21.74 -4.20
CA ASP A 122 -17.95 -21.14 -2.90
C ASP A 122 -17.11 -19.84 -3.01
N TYR A 123 -17.17 -19.16 -4.14
CA TYR A 123 -16.31 -17.98 -4.37
C TYR A 123 -16.47 -16.88 -3.31
N GLN A 124 -17.67 -16.72 -2.77
CA GLN A 124 -17.97 -15.71 -1.75
C GLN A 124 -17.29 -16.04 -0.43
N GLU A 125 -17.45 -17.27 0.06
CA GLU A 125 -16.83 -17.75 1.29
C GLU A 125 -15.31 -17.79 1.18
N ALA A 126 -14.80 -18.24 0.04
CA ALA A 126 -13.37 -18.30 -0.23
C ALA A 126 -12.74 -16.90 -0.26
N ALA A 127 -13.39 -15.92 -0.91
CA ALA A 127 -12.92 -14.54 -0.95
C ALA A 127 -12.95 -13.90 0.44
N ARG A 128 -14.02 -14.12 1.21
CA ARG A 128 -14.14 -13.65 2.59
C ARG A 128 -13.04 -14.22 3.47
N ALA A 129 -12.87 -15.52 3.45
CA ALA A 129 -11.84 -16.21 4.25
C ALA A 129 -10.43 -15.70 3.91
N ALA A 130 -10.14 -15.47 2.62
CA ALA A 130 -8.86 -14.92 2.17
C ALA A 130 -8.64 -13.47 2.64
N ALA A 131 -9.69 -12.66 2.66
CA ALA A 131 -9.61 -11.28 3.16
C ALA A 131 -9.43 -11.24 4.68
N GLU A 132 -10.15 -12.09 5.42
CA GLU A 132 -10.02 -12.23 6.87
C GLU A 132 -8.61 -12.72 7.25
N GLN A 133 -8.11 -13.74 6.57
CA GLN A 133 -6.74 -14.23 6.76
C GLN A 133 -5.71 -13.12 6.53
N MET A 134 -5.82 -12.39 5.43
CA MET A 134 -4.93 -11.27 5.12
C MET A 134 -4.95 -10.20 6.22
N ARG A 135 -6.15 -9.84 6.70
CA ARG A 135 -6.31 -8.91 7.82
C ARG A 135 -5.57 -9.41 9.07
N ASP A 136 -5.79 -10.65 9.44
CA ASP A 136 -5.22 -11.23 10.67
C ASP A 136 -3.69 -11.33 10.57
N GLU A 137 -3.16 -11.69 9.40
CA GLU A 137 -1.72 -11.67 9.12
C GLU A 137 -1.12 -10.27 9.28
N ILE A 138 -1.79 -9.22 8.77
CA ILE A 138 -1.31 -7.83 8.90
C ILE A 138 -1.43 -7.36 10.35
N CYS A 139 -2.53 -7.67 11.04
CA CYS A 139 -2.73 -7.29 12.45
C CYS A 139 -1.72 -7.96 13.41
N ALA A 140 -1.04 -9.04 13.00
CA ALA A 140 0.06 -9.60 13.77
C ALA A 140 1.30 -8.68 13.81
N TYR A 141 1.44 -7.74 12.87
CA TYR A 141 2.54 -6.78 12.79
C TYR A 141 2.13 -5.33 13.08
N VAL A 142 0.84 -5.02 13.01
CA VAL A 142 0.31 -3.67 13.13
C VAL A 142 -0.69 -3.62 14.29
N THR A 143 -0.34 -2.88 15.34
CA THR A 143 -1.27 -2.63 16.45
C THR A 143 -2.11 -1.40 16.13
N ILE A 144 -3.41 -1.56 16.12
CA ILE A 144 -4.36 -0.46 15.96
C ILE A 144 -4.70 0.10 17.36
N VAL A 145 -4.50 1.40 17.56
CA VAL A 145 -4.70 2.12 18.83
C VAL A 145 -5.83 3.14 18.70
#